data_f4b9717d80f4b877edf4e51072f7df00
#
_entry.id   f4b9717d80f4b877edf4e51072f7df00
#
_cell.length_a   1.000
_cell.length_b   1.000
_cell.length_c   1.000
_cell.angle_alpha   90.00
_cell.angle_beta   90.00
_cell.angle_gamma   90.00
#
_symmetry.space_group_name_H-M   'P 1'
#
loop_
_entity.id
_entity.type
_entity.pdbx_description
1 polymer ?
#
loop_
_entity_poly.entity_id
_entity_poly.type
_entity_poly.pdbx_seq_one_letter_code
_entity_poly.pdbx_strand_id
1 'polypeptide(L)'
;MNLKDIAAIAGKPGLYKVLKPTRSGMIVASLDEKAKKSVVSTTHRVSILQEISIYTTDEVESVELGKVLKSAKDKHEGKVEVGSSKEELATFMEGVLPTYDVDRVYSSDIKKLVSWYNILVEFAPDTFTEVV
;
A
#
# COMPACT_ATOMS: atom_id res chain seq x y z
N MET A 1 -3.72 13.00 -5.83
CA MET A 1 -3.69 12.45 -4.46
C MET A 1 -2.29 11.91 -4.18
N ASN A 2 -1.79 12.12 -2.99
CA ASN A 2 -0.42 11.74 -2.63
C ASN A 2 -0.46 10.60 -1.59
N LEU A 3 0.57 9.75 -1.57
CA LEU A 3 0.62 8.64 -0.60
C LEU A 3 0.61 9.09 0.87
N LYS A 4 1.01 10.33 1.16
CA LYS A 4 0.91 10.89 2.51
C LYS A 4 -0.53 11.10 2.96
N ASP A 5 -1.47 11.11 2.01
CA ASP A 5 -2.89 11.30 2.29
C ASP A 5 -3.65 9.98 2.38
N ILE A 6 -2.95 8.85 2.23
CA ILE A 6 -3.57 7.53 2.18
C ILE A 6 -3.04 6.67 3.33
N ALA A 7 -3.95 6.01 4.02
CA ALA A 7 -3.62 5.22 5.20
C ALA A 7 -4.24 3.82 5.14
N ALA A 8 -3.55 2.88 5.77
CA ALA A 8 -4.07 1.54 6.07
C ALA A 8 -4.36 1.52 7.57
N ILE A 9 -5.50 0.97 7.95
CA ILE A 9 -5.93 0.92 9.35
C ILE A 9 -6.02 -0.53 9.80
N ALA A 10 -5.31 -0.88 10.88
CA ALA A 10 -5.30 -2.24 11.41
C ALA A 10 -6.72 -2.69 11.75
N GLY A 11 -7.06 -3.90 11.32
CA GLY A 11 -8.38 -4.47 11.54
C GLY A 11 -9.45 -4.04 10.55
N LYS A 12 -9.12 -3.14 9.63
CA LYS A 12 -10.06 -2.69 8.58
C LYS A 12 -9.46 -2.96 7.21
N PRO A 13 -10.20 -3.60 6.30
CA PRO A 13 -9.68 -3.90 4.96
C PRO A 13 -9.60 -2.65 4.09
N GLY A 14 -8.74 -2.71 3.07
CA GLY A 14 -8.62 -1.65 2.09
C GLY A 14 -7.80 -0.46 2.55
N LEU A 15 -7.99 0.65 1.86
CA LEU A 15 -7.28 1.89 2.12
C LEU A 15 -8.25 3.02 2.42
N TYR A 16 -7.74 4.07 3.04
CA TYR A 16 -8.53 5.23 3.43
C TYR A 16 -7.79 6.51 3.07
N LYS A 17 -8.55 7.50 2.62
CA LYS A 17 -8.02 8.86 2.40
C LYS A 17 -8.16 9.62 3.71
N VAL A 18 -7.07 10.19 4.19
CA VAL A 18 -7.08 11.04 5.39
C VAL A 18 -7.61 12.41 5.01
N LEU A 19 -8.69 12.84 5.65
CA LEU A 19 -9.32 14.13 5.35
C LEU A 19 -8.83 15.24 6.27
N LYS A 20 -8.90 15.01 7.57
CA LYS A 20 -8.35 15.97 8.54
C LYS A 20 -8.19 15.33 9.91
N PRO A 21 -7.27 15.85 10.74
CA PRO A 21 -7.14 15.39 12.11
C PRO A 21 -8.29 15.91 12.97
N THR A 22 -8.58 15.19 14.06
CA THR A 22 -9.53 15.63 15.08
C THR A 22 -8.83 15.57 16.43
N ARG A 23 -9.50 16.03 17.47
CA ARG A 23 -8.93 16.03 18.82
C ARG A 23 -8.54 14.64 19.30
N SER A 24 -9.32 13.61 18.94
CA SER A 24 -9.14 12.25 19.42
C SER A 24 -8.80 11.24 18.31
N GLY A 25 -8.46 11.71 17.11
CA GLY A 25 -8.17 10.82 15.99
C GLY A 25 -8.11 11.55 14.67
N MET A 26 -8.74 10.96 13.66
CA MET A 26 -8.79 11.58 12.33
C MET A 26 -10.06 11.19 11.59
N ILE A 27 -10.49 12.06 10.69
CA ILE A 27 -11.60 11.77 9.78
C ILE A 27 -11.00 11.22 8.50
N VAL A 28 -11.50 10.06 8.07
CA VAL A 28 -11.04 9.39 6.87
C VAL A 28 -12.22 9.05 5.97
N ALA A 29 -11.95 8.83 4.69
CA ALA A 29 -12.95 8.34 3.74
C ALA A 29 -12.42 7.06 3.12
N SER A 30 -13.27 6.03 3.00
CA SER A 30 -12.85 4.79 2.35
C SER A 30 -12.45 5.06 0.90
N LEU A 31 -11.37 4.43 0.46
CA LEU A 31 -10.87 4.61 -0.91
C LEU A 31 -11.53 3.58 -1.81
N ASP A 32 -12.82 3.82 -2.11
CA ASP A 32 -13.66 2.96 -2.92
C ASP A 32 -14.78 3.80 -3.55
N GLU A 33 -15.74 3.14 -4.19
CA GLU A 33 -16.85 3.81 -4.85
C GLU A 33 -17.72 4.63 -3.90
N LYS A 34 -17.80 4.20 -2.64
CA LYS A 34 -18.69 4.82 -1.65
C LYS A 34 -18.07 6.04 -0.98
N ALA A 35 -16.74 6.08 -0.88
CA ALA A 35 -16.02 7.15 -0.18
C ALA A 35 -16.66 7.47 1.17
N LYS A 36 -16.97 6.42 1.93
CA LYS A 36 -17.68 6.56 3.20
C LYS A 36 -16.79 7.18 4.26
N LYS A 37 -17.25 8.29 4.84
CA LYS A 37 -16.51 8.98 5.90
C LYS A 37 -16.70 8.27 7.23
N SER A 38 -15.64 8.23 8.02
CA SER A 38 -15.69 7.69 9.37
C SER A 38 -14.62 8.37 10.22
N VAL A 39 -14.76 8.25 11.54
CA VAL A 39 -13.78 8.77 12.49
C VAL A 39 -12.98 7.60 13.04
N VAL A 40 -11.65 7.72 12.96
CA VAL A 40 -10.73 6.71 13.50
C VAL A 40 -10.08 7.31 14.74
N SER A 41 -10.20 6.60 15.88
CA SER A 41 -9.62 7.09 17.12
C SER A 41 -8.11 6.86 17.17
N THR A 42 -7.44 7.56 18.09
CA THR A 42 -6.00 7.42 18.30
C THR A 42 -5.61 6.03 18.81
N THR A 43 -6.59 5.24 19.28
CA THR A 43 -6.32 3.87 19.74
C THR A 43 -6.17 2.89 18.57
N HIS A 44 -6.63 3.25 17.38
CA HIS A 44 -6.43 2.43 16.19
C HIS A 44 -5.01 2.59 15.66
N ARG A 45 -4.44 1.49 15.18
CA ARG A 45 -3.13 1.54 14.52
C ARG A 45 -3.34 1.99 13.08
N VAL A 46 -2.80 3.16 12.75
CA VAL A 46 -2.91 3.76 11.42
C VAL A 46 -1.50 3.83 10.82
N SER A 47 -1.36 3.36 9.60
CA SER A 47 -0.09 3.43 8.86
C SER A 47 -0.28 4.27 7.61
N ILE A 48 0.45 5.36 7.52
CA ILE A 48 0.44 6.23 6.33
C ILE A 48 1.31 5.57 5.27
N LEU A 49 0.80 5.37 4.06
CA LEU A 49 1.53 4.61 3.03
C LEU A 49 2.88 5.21 2.69
N GLN A 50 3.02 6.52 2.72
CA GLN A 50 4.29 7.16 2.43
C GLN A 50 5.40 6.77 3.42
N GLU A 51 5.04 6.40 4.64
CA GLU A 51 5.99 6.06 5.70
C GLU A 51 6.39 4.59 5.73
N ILE A 52 5.76 3.77 4.88
CA ILE A 52 6.03 2.34 4.84
C ILE A 52 7.21 2.05 3.92
N SER A 53 8.09 1.14 4.34
CA SER A 53 9.21 0.66 3.53
C SER A 53 9.20 -0.86 3.48
N ILE A 54 9.77 -1.40 2.40
CA ILE A 54 9.89 -2.85 2.19
C ILE A 54 11.35 -3.23 2.37
N TYR A 55 11.63 -4.22 3.19
CA TYR A 55 13.00 -4.67 3.45
C TYR A 55 13.63 -5.32 2.22
N THR A 56 14.89 -4.98 1.98
CA THR A 56 15.68 -5.54 0.89
C THR A 56 16.98 -6.13 1.43
N THR A 57 17.63 -6.96 0.62
CA THR A 57 18.89 -7.61 0.99
C THR A 57 20.13 -6.84 0.51
N ASP A 58 19.93 -5.75 -0.20
CA ASP A 58 21.04 -4.94 -0.71
C ASP A 58 21.54 -3.94 0.35
N GLU A 59 22.50 -3.10 -0.03
CA GLU A 59 23.12 -2.13 0.86
C GLU A 59 22.15 -1.10 1.42
N VAL A 60 21.07 -0.82 0.71
CA VAL A 60 20.07 0.16 1.13
C VAL A 60 19.19 -0.37 2.25
N GLU A 61 19.05 -1.69 2.36
CA GLU A 61 18.28 -2.42 3.36
C GLU A 61 16.77 -2.25 3.28
N SER A 62 16.26 -1.22 2.63
CA SER A 62 14.83 -1.03 2.43
C SER A 62 14.55 -0.09 1.27
N VAL A 63 13.34 -0.20 0.70
CA VAL A 63 12.87 0.68 -0.37
C VAL A 63 11.48 1.18 0.02
N GLU A 64 11.23 2.46 -0.18
CA GLU A 64 9.94 3.07 0.11
C GLU A 64 8.82 2.36 -0.65
N LEU A 65 7.70 2.13 0.03
CA LEU A 65 6.54 1.47 -0.57
C LEU A 65 6.08 2.16 -1.85
N GLY A 66 6.13 3.49 -1.89
CA GLY A 66 5.75 4.25 -3.08
C GLY A 66 6.54 3.86 -4.31
N LYS A 67 7.84 3.64 -4.18
CA LYS A 67 8.70 3.23 -5.29
C LYS A 67 8.36 1.82 -5.75
N VAL A 68 8.05 0.93 -4.82
CA VAL A 68 7.65 -0.44 -5.15
C VAL A 68 6.32 -0.44 -5.91
N LEU A 69 5.36 0.36 -5.45
CA LEU A 69 4.06 0.48 -6.12
C LEU A 69 4.22 1.07 -7.52
N LYS A 70 5.07 2.06 -7.69
CA LYS A 70 5.34 2.65 -9.00
C LYS A 70 5.99 1.63 -9.93
N SER A 71 6.92 0.82 -9.43
CA SER A 71 7.55 -0.24 -10.20
C SER A 71 6.50 -1.25 -10.69
N ALA A 72 5.55 -1.60 -9.83
CA ALA A 72 4.45 -2.49 -10.21
C ALA A 72 3.58 -1.85 -11.30
N LYS A 73 3.29 -0.56 -11.18
CA LYS A 73 2.51 0.17 -12.19
C LYS A 73 3.21 0.20 -13.53
N ASP A 74 4.52 0.46 -13.54
CA ASP A 74 5.31 0.50 -14.78
C ASP A 74 5.36 -0.88 -15.44
N LYS A 75 5.38 -1.95 -14.66
CA LYS A 75 5.46 -3.31 -15.18
C LYS A 75 4.11 -3.85 -15.66
N HIS A 76 3.05 -3.61 -14.90
CA HIS A 76 1.73 -4.20 -15.15
C HIS A 76 0.72 -3.25 -15.77
N GLU A 77 0.96 -1.95 -15.68
CA GLU A 77 0.12 -0.86 -16.22
C GLU A 77 -1.28 -0.73 -15.61
N GLY A 78 -1.92 -1.84 -15.27
CA GLY A 78 -3.25 -1.85 -14.67
C GLY A 78 -3.32 -2.78 -13.49
N LYS A 79 -4.54 -3.11 -13.08
CA LYS A 79 -4.77 -4.04 -11.96
C LYS A 79 -4.17 -5.41 -12.27
N VAL A 80 -3.77 -6.11 -11.23
CA VAL A 80 -3.20 -7.45 -11.36
C VAL A 80 -4.06 -8.47 -10.62
N GLU A 81 -4.05 -9.71 -11.12
CA GLU A 81 -4.64 -10.85 -10.43
C GLU A 81 -3.50 -11.75 -9.97
N VAL A 82 -3.28 -11.78 -8.67
CA VAL A 82 -2.26 -12.64 -8.08
C VAL A 82 -2.96 -13.61 -7.14
N GLY A 83 -2.73 -14.89 -7.34
CA GLY A 83 -3.28 -15.90 -6.46
C GLY A 83 -2.75 -15.77 -5.04
N SER A 84 -3.44 -16.40 -4.09
CA SER A 84 -3.08 -16.29 -2.68
C SER A 84 -2.01 -17.29 -2.25
N SER A 85 -1.51 -18.14 -3.16
CA SER A 85 -0.45 -19.08 -2.82
C SER A 85 0.87 -18.36 -2.57
N LYS A 86 1.69 -18.94 -1.72
CA LYS A 86 2.99 -18.37 -1.38
C LYS A 86 3.86 -18.18 -2.62
N GLU A 87 3.83 -19.15 -3.54
CA GLU A 87 4.62 -19.11 -4.77
C GLU A 87 4.18 -18.00 -5.71
N GLU A 88 2.87 -17.81 -5.86
CA GLU A 88 2.34 -16.76 -6.73
C GLU A 88 2.66 -15.37 -6.21
N LEU A 89 2.54 -15.19 -4.88
CA LEU A 89 2.88 -13.93 -4.24
C LEU A 89 4.37 -13.63 -4.35
N ALA A 90 5.22 -14.64 -4.15
CA ALA A 90 6.66 -14.49 -4.27
C ALA A 90 7.06 -14.14 -5.71
N THR A 91 6.45 -14.76 -6.70
CA THR A 91 6.72 -14.48 -8.12
C THR A 91 6.37 -13.03 -8.45
N PHE A 92 5.22 -12.55 -7.98
CA PHE A 92 4.82 -11.16 -8.18
C PHE A 92 5.84 -10.20 -7.55
N MET A 93 6.19 -10.44 -6.28
CA MET A 93 7.10 -9.55 -5.55
C MET A 93 8.50 -9.54 -6.17
N GLU A 94 9.01 -10.69 -6.57
CA GLU A 94 10.31 -10.80 -7.22
C GLU A 94 10.35 -10.02 -8.53
N GLY A 95 9.24 -10.01 -9.28
CA GLY A 95 9.15 -9.25 -10.52
C GLY A 95 9.15 -7.74 -10.30
N VAL A 96 8.64 -7.29 -9.17
CA VAL A 96 8.51 -5.85 -8.85
C VAL A 96 9.73 -5.33 -8.10
N LEU A 97 10.27 -6.14 -7.20
CA LEU A 97 11.42 -5.76 -6.36
C LEU A 97 12.31 -6.99 -6.17
N PRO A 98 13.20 -7.28 -7.13
CA PRO A 98 14.03 -8.49 -7.06
C PRO A 98 14.89 -8.63 -5.80
N THR A 99 15.24 -7.50 -5.18
CA THR A 99 16.09 -7.48 -3.98
C THR A 99 15.32 -7.61 -2.67
N TYR A 100 13.99 -7.83 -2.73
CA TYR A 100 13.22 -7.92 -1.48
C TYR A 100 13.73 -9.04 -0.58
N ASP A 101 13.68 -8.79 0.73
CA ASP A 101 14.16 -9.75 1.72
C ASP A 101 13.10 -10.82 1.98
N VAL A 102 13.31 -12.01 1.45
CA VAL A 102 12.36 -13.14 1.55
C VAL A 102 12.09 -13.51 3.01
N ASP A 103 13.06 -13.31 3.89
CA ASP A 103 12.94 -13.70 5.28
C ASP A 103 12.15 -12.69 6.13
N ARG A 104 12.12 -11.42 5.71
CA ARG A 104 11.42 -10.37 6.45
C ARG A 104 10.12 -9.91 5.80
N VAL A 105 9.94 -10.16 4.51
CA VAL A 105 8.71 -9.80 3.79
C VAL A 105 7.86 -11.05 3.65
N TYR A 106 6.80 -11.13 4.43
CA TYR A 106 5.95 -12.32 4.49
C TYR A 106 4.91 -12.32 3.38
N SER A 107 4.37 -13.51 3.09
CA SER A 107 3.29 -13.66 2.08
C SER A 107 2.10 -12.78 2.40
N SER A 108 1.75 -12.61 3.69
CA SER A 108 0.67 -11.73 4.11
C SER A 108 0.95 -10.27 3.76
N ASP A 109 2.21 -9.85 3.83
CA ASP A 109 2.60 -8.48 3.48
C ASP A 109 2.48 -8.25 1.98
N ILE A 110 2.90 -9.24 1.18
CA ILE A 110 2.80 -9.17 -0.28
C ILE A 110 1.33 -9.12 -0.71
N LYS A 111 0.49 -9.91 -0.06
CA LYS A 111 -0.94 -9.92 -0.33
C LYS A 111 -1.57 -8.55 -0.07
N LYS A 112 -1.18 -7.89 1.01
CA LYS A 112 -1.62 -6.52 1.30
C LYS A 112 -1.15 -5.55 0.23
N LEU A 113 0.10 -5.67 -0.18
CA LEU A 113 0.69 -4.80 -1.20
C LEU A 113 -0.06 -4.94 -2.53
N VAL A 114 -0.40 -6.16 -2.94
CA VAL A 114 -1.19 -6.41 -4.15
C VAL A 114 -2.57 -5.75 -4.04
N SER A 115 -3.23 -5.91 -2.90
CA SER A 115 -4.54 -5.30 -2.65
C SER A 115 -4.46 -3.78 -2.73
N TRP A 116 -3.47 -3.18 -2.07
CA TRP A 116 -3.26 -1.73 -2.09
C TRP A 116 -2.97 -1.23 -3.49
N TYR A 117 -2.12 -1.93 -4.22
CA TYR A 117 -1.80 -1.58 -5.60
C TYR A 117 -3.07 -1.51 -6.46
N ASN A 118 -3.91 -2.55 -6.39
CA ASN A 118 -5.13 -2.61 -7.16
C ASN A 118 -6.12 -1.49 -6.78
N ILE A 119 -6.24 -1.19 -5.50
CA ILE A 119 -7.10 -0.09 -5.03
C ILE A 119 -6.59 1.25 -5.58
N LEU A 120 -5.29 1.49 -5.53
CA LEU A 120 -4.71 2.73 -6.02
C LEU A 120 -4.88 2.89 -7.53
N VAL A 121 -4.71 1.80 -8.29
CA VAL A 121 -4.91 1.83 -9.75
C VAL A 121 -6.35 2.23 -10.08
N GLU A 122 -7.32 1.71 -9.35
CA GLU A 122 -8.73 1.95 -9.65
C GLU A 122 -9.23 3.31 -9.12
N PHE A 123 -8.87 3.66 -7.89
CA PHE A 123 -9.48 4.82 -7.22
C PHE A 123 -8.54 6.01 -7.03
N ALA A 124 -7.25 5.84 -7.18
CA ALA A 124 -6.28 6.92 -7.00
C ALA A 124 -5.07 6.77 -7.91
N PRO A 125 -5.27 6.65 -9.23
CA PRO A 125 -4.16 6.42 -10.18
C PRO A 125 -3.14 7.55 -10.20
N ASP A 126 -3.53 8.77 -9.83
CA ASP A 126 -2.63 9.91 -9.78
C ASP A 126 -1.53 9.77 -8.72
N THR A 127 -1.69 8.88 -7.74
CA THR A 127 -0.64 8.66 -6.74
C THR A 127 0.66 8.14 -7.35
N PHE A 128 0.57 7.40 -8.45
CA PHE A 128 1.75 6.86 -9.13
C PHE A 128 2.57 7.94 -9.83
N THR A 129 1.94 9.01 -10.27
CA THR A 129 2.63 10.11 -10.95
C THR A 129 3.32 11.05 -9.96
N GLU A 130 2.96 10.99 -8.69
CA GLU A 130 3.53 11.83 -7.63
C GLU A 130 4.70 11.16 -6.90
N VAL A 131 5.00 9.90 -7.22
CA VAL A 131 6.15 9.20 -6.65
C VAL A 131 7.40 9.59 -7.43
N VAL A 132 8.42 10.02 -6.70
CA VAL A 132 9.69 10.47 -7.28
C VAL A 132 10.74 9.37 -7.20
#